data_4a5a88ac76df91626de9e371f961ba43
#
_entry.id   4a5a88ac76df91626de9e371f961ba43
#
_cell.length_a   1.000
_cell.length_b   1.000
_cell.length_c   1.000
_cell.angle_alpha   90.00
_cell.angle_beta   90.00
_cell.angle_gamma   90.00
#
_symmetry.space_group_name_H-M   'P 1'
#
loop_
_entity.id
_entity.type
_entity.pdbx_description
1 polymer ?
#
loop_
_entity_poly.entity_id
_entity_poly.type
_entity_poly.pdbx_seq_one_letter_code
_entity_poly.pdbx_strand_id
1 'polypeptide(L)'
;KVTGQKTALLTATGNISGLSAVVVCFNFKFGGGRFGPAEAEHFLKAAKFAVEKKVDAWVVIYQSSGIDVHTGVTGLSGMTKSVIAINEIKNAGIPTFAIAARAVAGGTYASSFFMHDFIIIESKCVENLLFSGKRVTANILKGTDQIPDDFGTAPGVMKSGLADITLESRKELKETIVKLANIILKREESKTTDEAYENPEDFKKTASTAS
;
A
#
# COMPACT_ATOMS: atom_id res chain seq x y z
N LYS A 1 -21.28 2.15 8.41
CA LYS A 1 -21.69 3.15 9.42
C LYS A 1 -20.62 3.39 10.50
N VAL A 2 -19.80 2.40 10.83
CA VAL A 2 -18.79 2.49 11.92
C VAL A 2 -17.65 3.48 11.61
N THR A 3 -17.22 3.58 10.36
CA THR A 3 -16.09 4.44 9.96
C THR A 3 -16.48 5.77 9.35
N GLY A 4 -17.75 5.97 9.01
CA GLY A 4 -18.22 7.15 8.26
C GLY A 4 -17.74 7.25 6.80
N GLN A 5 -16.90 6.30 6.36
CA GLN A 5 -16.31 6.27 5.03
C GLN A 5 -17.21 5.58 4.00
N LYS A 6 -17.02 5.91 2.72
CA LYS A 6 -17.73 5.27 1.59
C LYS A 6 -16.92 4.11 0.99
N THR A 7 -15.61 4.09 1.18
CA THR A 7 -14.68 3.06 0.67
C THR A 7 -13.65 2.70 1.73
N ALA A 8 -12.97 1.57 1.56
CA ALA A 8 -11.86 1.17 2.42
C ALA A 8 -10.58 1.98 2.18
N LEU A 9 -10.53 2.80 1.13
CA LEU A 9 -9.37 3.62 0.82
C LEU A 9 -9.52 5.05 1.32
N LEU A 10 -8.41 5.58 1.83
CA LEU A 10 -8.18 6.98 2.11
C LEU A 10 -7.03 7.45 1.22
N THR A 11 -7.16 8.62 0.61
CA THR A 11 -6.08 9.24 -0.17
C THR A 11 -5.74 10.59 0.42
N ALA A 12 -4.46 10.84 0.59
CA ALA A 12 -3.92 12.13 0.98
C ALA A 12 -2.86 12.58 -0.03
N THR A 13 -2.73 13.88 -0.19
CA THR A 13 -1.66 14.52 -0.95
C THR A 13 -0.91 15.45 -0.05
N GLY A 14 0.39 15.55 -0.20
CA GLY A 14 1.19 16.40 0.65
C GLY A 14 2.67 16.35 0.33
N ASN A 15 3.47 16.84 1.26
CA ASN A 15 4.91 16.85 1.15
C ASN A 15 5.53 15.91 2.21
N ILE A 16 6.44 15.06 1.77
CA ILE A 16 7.22 14.17 2.63
C ILE A 16 8.68 14.64 2.56
N SER A 17 9.09 15.54 3.47
CA SER A 17 10.46 16.07 3.53
C SER A 17 10.97 16.55 2.15
N GLY A 18 10.21 17.44 1.51
CA GLY A 18 10.57 18.01 0.22
C GLY A 18 10.06 17.23 -1.01
N LEU A 19 9.55 16.01 -0.85
CA LEU A 19 8.94 15.23 -1.94
C LEU A 19 7.44 15.44 -1.97
N SER A 20 6.89 15.89 -3.09
CA SER A 20 5.44 15.87 -3.32
C SER A 20 4.97 14.43 -3.44
N ALA A 21 3.94 14.04 -2.70
CA ALA A 21 3.49 12.65 -2.65
C ALA A 21 1.98 12.52 -2.70
N VAL A 22 1.53 11.41 -3.28
CA VAL A 22 0.19 10.85 -3.09
C VAL A 22 0.33 9.62 -2.22
N VAL A 23 -0.43 9.59 -1.12
CA VAL A 23 -0.47 8.46 -0.18
C VAL A 23 -1.86 7.86 -0.20
N VAL A 24 -1.96 6.58 -0.53
CA VAL A 24 -3.20 5.80 -0.44
C VAL A 24 -3.09 4.85 0.74
N CYS A 25 -4.06 4.88 1.64
CA CYS A 25 -4.08 4.03 2.83
C CYS A 25 -5.34 3.18 2.86
N PHE A 26 -5.16 1.88 3.05
CA PHE A 26 -6.27 0.97 3.31
C PHE A 26 -6.72 1.09 4.78
N ASN A 27 -7.99 1.30 5.01
CA ASN A 27 -8.58 1.29 6.36
C ASN A 27 -9.10 -0.10 6.71
N PHE A 28 -8.35 -0.83 7.55
CA PHE A 28 -8.75 -2.17 7.97
C PHE A 28 -10.07 -2.20 8.75
N LYS A 29 -10.46 -1.09 9.41
CA LYS A 29 -11.75 -0.97 10.11
C LYS A 29 -12.95 -0.95 9.16
N PHE A 30 -12.73 -0.65 7.88
CA PHE A 30 -13.77 -0.72 6.85
C PHE A 30 -13.74 -2.11 6.19
N GLY A 31 -14.55 -3.04 6.68
CA GLY A 31 -14.69 -4.37 6.09
C GLY A 31 -13.39 -5.18 5.97
N GLY A 32 -12.42 -5.00 6.88
CA GLY A 32 -11.12 -5.66 6.80
C GLY A 32 -10.18 -5.07 5.73
N GLY A 33 -10.40 -3.82 5.31
CA GLY A 33 -9.62 -3.23 4.22
C GLY A 33 -9.85 -3.93 2.88
N ARG A 34 -11.05 -4.47 2.67
CA ARG A 34 -11.42 -5.17 1.44
C ARG A 34 -11.28 -4.28 0.21
N PHE A 35 -10.91 -4.89 -0.91
CA PHE A 35 -10.74 -4.20 -2.18
C PHE A 35 -11.84 -4.65 -3.15
N GLY A 36 -12.79 -3.77 -3.41
CA GLY A 36 -13.90 -3.97 -4.33
C GLY A 36 -13.91 -2.96 -5.49
N PRO A 37 -14.99 -2.90 -6.27
CA PRO A 37 -15.09 -2.00 -7.41
C PRO A 37 -14.94 -0.52 -7.04
N ALA A 38 -15.49 -0.10 -5.90
CA ALA A 38 -15.39 1.29 -5.43
C ALA A 38 -13.95 1.65 -5.06
N GLU A 39 -13.24 0.73 -4.40
CA GLU A 39 -11.83 0.89 -4.06
C GLU A 39 -10.96 0.93 -5.33
N ALA A 40 -11.26 0.10 -6.33
CA ALA A 40 -10.54 0.08 -7.60
C ALA A 40 -10.68 1.39 -8.36
N GLU A 41 -11.88 1.97 -8.42
CA GLU A 41 -12.10 3.29 -9.02
C GLU A 41 -11.42 4.41 -8.23
N HIS A 42 -11.46 4.35 -6.90
CA HIS A 42 -10.76 5.31 -6.04
C HIS A 42 -9.24 5.25 -6.28
N PHE A 43 -8.68 4.03 -6.30
CA PHE A 43 -7.25 3.80 -6.57
C PHE A 43 -6.83 4.35 -7.94
N LEU A 44 -7.62 4.07 -8.98
CA LEU A 44 -7.36 4.55 -10.34
C LEU A 44 -7.42 6.08 -10.44
N LYS A 45 -8.40 6.72 -9.78
CA LYS A 45 -8.51 8.18 -9.73
C LYS A 45 -7.30 8.82 -9.02
N ALA A 46 -6.87 8.23 -7.91
CA ALA A 46 -5.69 8.70 -7.19
C ALA A 46 -4.41 8.56 -8.03
N ALA A 47 -4.28 7.46 -8.78
CA ALA A 47 -3.15 7.23 -9.69
C ALA A 47 -3.12 8.26 -10.83
N LYS A 48 -4.24 8.49 -11.48
CA LYS A 48 -4.36 9.54 -12.52
C LYS A 48 -3.96 10.91 -11.99
N PHE A 49 -4.46 11.27 -10.81
CA PHE A 49 -4.08 12.52 -10.16
C PHE A 49 -2.57 12.61 -9.91
N ALA A 50 -1.94 11.53 -9.43
CA ALA A 50 -0.50 11.50 -9.20
C ALA A 50 0.30 11.74 -10.49
N VAL A 51 -0.09 11.10 -11.60
CA VAL A 51 0.52 11.27 -12.91
C VAL A 51 0.31 12.70 -13.44
N GLU A 52 -0.91 13.22 -13.39
CA GLU A 52 -1.25 14.58 -13.84
C GLU A 52 -0.48 15.66 -13.07
N LYS A 53 -0.34 15.47 -11.75
CA LYS A 53 0.41 16.40 -10.88
C LYS A 53 1.92 16.19 -10.91
N LYS A 54 2.39 15.11 -11.56
CA LYS A 54 3.81 14.76 -11.62
C LYS A 54 4.46 14.73 -10.23
N VAL A 55 3.78 14.03 -9.29
CA VAL A 55 4.30 13.93 -7.91
C VAL A 55 5.63 13.18 -7.87
N ASP A 56 6.41 13.40 -6.81
CA ASP A 56 7.72 12.79 -6.63
C ASP A 56 7.66 11.38 -6.06
N ALA A 57 6.53 11.01 -5.44
CA ALA A 57 6.37 9.68 -4.87
C ALA A 57 4.90 9.23 -4.85
N TRP A 58 4.69 7.94 -5.10
CA TRP A 58 3.44 7.23 -4.89
C TRP A 58 3.60 6.20 -3.78
N VAL A 59 2.82 6.32 -2.72
CA VAL A 59 2.93 5.50 -1.53
C VAL A 59 1.61 4.82 -1.22
N VAL A 60 1.62 3.50 -1.05
CA VAL A 60 0.42 2.75 -0.65
C VAL A 60 0.66 2.02 0.67
N ILE A 61 -0.15 2.32 1.67
CA ILE A 61 -0.14 1.65 2.97
C ILE A 61 -1.20 0.57 2.96
N TYR A 62 -0.76 -0.67 2.84
CA TYR A 62 -1.61 -1.84 2.74
C TYR A 62 -2.00 -2.37 4.11
N GLN A 63 -3.31 -2.56 4.28
CA GLN A 63 -3.96 -3.23 5.40
C GLN A 63 -5.23 -3.89 4.85
N SER A 64 -5.09 -5.04 4.18
CA SER A 64 -6.18 -5.62 3.39
C SER A 64 -6.35 -7.11 3.59
N SER A 65 -7.58 -7.53 3.79
CA SER A 65 -7.99 -8.94 3.78
C SER A 65 -8.15 -9.51 2.36
N GLY A 66 -7.99 -8.70 1.32
CA GLY A 66 -8.10 -9.12 -0.07
C GLY A 66 -9.30 -8.53 -0.81
N ILE A 67 -9.68 -9.18 -1.90
CA ILE A 67 -10.79 -8.75 -2.75
C ILE A 67 -12.14 -8.96 -2.05
N ASP A 68 -13.05 -8.02 -2.26
CA ASP A 68 -14.43 -8.13 -1.78
C ASP A 68 -15.18 -9.22 -2.55
N VAL A 69 -15.25 -10.41 -1.95
CA VAL A 69 -15.91 -11.58 -2.55
C VAL A 69 -17.41 -11.38 -2.79
N HIS A 70 -18.06 -10.47 -2.05
CA HIS A 70 -19.49 -10.19 -2.21
C HIS A 70 -19.79 -9.47 -3.53
N THR A 71 -18.81 -8.88 -4.18
CA THR A 71 -18.96 -8.19 -5.46
C THR A 71 -18.73 -9.10 -6.67
N GLY A 72 -18.43 -10.36 -6.44
CA GLY A 72 -18.23 -11.37 -7.50
C GLY A 72 -17.14 -10.98 -8.50
N VAL A 73 -17.41 -11.20 -9.78
CA VAL A 73 -16.45 -10.94 -10.89
C VAL A 73 -16.05 -9.46 -10.97
N THR A 74 -16.92 -8.53 -10.59
CA THR A 74 -16.61 -7.10 -10.60
C THR A 74 -15.53 -6.74 -9.57
N GLY A 75 -15.46 -7.45 -8.46
CA GLY A 75 -14.36 -7.33 -7.49
C GLY A 75 -13.02 -7.78 -8.09
N LEU A 76 -13.02 -8.89 -8.83
CA LEU A 76 -11.82 -9.41 -9.48
C LEU A 76 -11.26 -8.44 -10.53
N SER A 77 -12.12 -7.73 -11.27
CA SER A 77 -11.66 -6.72 -12.23
C SER A 77 -10.87 -5.57 -11.57
N GLY A 78 -11.09 -5.34 -10.28
CA GLY A 78 -10.32 -4.38 -9.49
C GLY A 78 -8.83 -4.72 -9.41
N MET A 79 -8.47 -6.00 -9.43
CA MET A 79 -7.06 -6.43 -9.47
C MET A 79 -6.37 -5.89 -10.72
N THR A 80 -6.97 -6.10 -11.88
CA THR A 80 -6.44 -5.62 -13.16
C THR A 80 -6.32 -4.09 -13.18
N LYS A 81 -7.37 -3.38 -12.70
CA LYS A 81 -7.35 -1.91 -12.63
C LYS A 81 -6.22 -1.37 -11.76
N SER A 82 -5.97 -1.98 -10.61
CA SER A 82 -4.89 -1.56 -9.72
C SER A 82 -3.50 -1.79 -10.31
N VAL A 83 -3.31 -2.91 -11.03
CA VAL A 83 -2.05 -3.20 -11.73
C VAL A 83 -1.80 -2.19 -12.86
N ILE A 84 -2.82 -1.91 -13.67
CA ILE A 84 -2.72 -0.91 -14.75
C ILE A 84 -2.38 0.46 -14.16
N ALA A 85 -3.06 0.87 -13.09
CA ALA A 85 -2.82 2.15 -12.43
C ALA A 85 -1.37 2.29 -11.94
N ILE A 86 -0.81 1.26 -11.32
CA ILE A 86 0.59 1.29 -10.86
C ILE A 86 1.56 1.35 -12.05
N ASN A 87 1.29 0.61 -13.12
CA ASN A 87 2.12 0.65 -14.33
C ASN A 87 2.09 2.05 -14.98
N GLU A 88 0.95 2.73 -15.02
CA GLU A 88 0.87 4.12 -15.51
C GLU A 88 1.74 5.07 -14.67
N ILE A 89 1.74 4.92 -13.36
CA ILE A 89 2.57 5.71 -12.43
C ILE A 89 4.06 5.44 -12.70
N LYS A 90 4.45 4.17 -12.81
CA LYS A 90 5.83 3.78 -13.10
C LYS A 90 6.30 4.29 -14.47
N ASN A 91 5.45 4.19 -15.49
CA ASN A 91 5.75 4.71 -16.83
C ASN A 91 5.90 6.24 -16.83
N ALA A 92 5.27 6.94 -15.90
CA ALA A 92 5.47 8.37 -15.69
C ALA A 92 6.77 8.71 -14.94
N GLY A 93 7.58 7.72 -14.54
CA GLY A 93 8.84 7.88 -13.83
C GLY A 93 8.68 8.23 -12.34
N ILE A 94 7.50 7.97 -11.78
CA ILE A 94 7.21 8.23 -10.37
C ILE A 94 7.56 6.98 -9.55
N PRO A 95 8.49 7.05 -8.59
CA PRO A 95 8.82 5.93 -7.71
C PRO A 95 7.63 5.50 -6.87
N THR A 96 7.44 4.18 -6.75
CA THR A 96 6.27 3.58 -6.12
C THR A 96 6.66 2.73 -4.92
N PHE A 97 5.93 2.89 -3.80
CA PHE A 97 6.20 2.24 -2.53
C PHE A 97 4.97 1.50 -2.02
N ALA A 98 5.11 0.20 -1.75
CA ALA A 98 4.13 -0.58 -1.01
C ALA A 98 4.61 -0.77 0.43
N ILE A 99 3.77 -0.40 1.40
CA ILE A 99 4.05 -0.58 2.82
C ILE A 99 3.05 -1.57 3.39
N ALA A 100 3.52 -2.74 3.83
CA ALA A 100 2.71 -3.67 4.60
C ALA A 100 2.70 -3.25 6.06
N ALA A 101 1.64 -2.56 6.49
CA ALA A 101 1.47 -2.10 7.87
C ALA A 101 0.61 -3.06 8.71
N ARG A 102 -0.04 -4.03 8.07
CA ARG A 102 -0.84 -5.10 8.66
C ARG A 102 -0.97 -6.24 7.65
N ALA A 103 -1.95 -7.12 7.83
CA ALA A 103 -2.25 -8.18 6.87
C ALA A 103 -2.40 -7.63 5.45
N VAL A 104 -1.77 -8.29 4.50
CA VAL A 104 -1.99 -8.10 3.06
C VAL A 104 -2.27 -9.48 2.49
N ALA A 105 -3.52 -9.74 2.14
CA ALA A 105 -3.97 -11.08 1.79
C ALA A 105 -4.77 -11.13 0.48
N GLY A 106 -4.95 -12.33 -0.02
CA GLY A 106 -5.82 -12.61 -1.17
C GLY A 106 -5.41 -11.86 -2.43
N GLY A 107 -6.38 -11.32 -3.15
CA GLY A 107 -6.14 -10.67 -4.42
C GLY A 107 -5.33 -9.38 -4.35
N THR A 108 -5.35 -8.62 -3.24
CA THR A 108 -4.47 -7.46 -3.08
C THR A 108 -3.01 -7.86 -2.97
N TYR A 109 -2.73 -8.99 -2.28
CA TYR A 109 -1.40 -9.59 -2.22
C TYR A 109 -0.93 -10.05 -3.61
N ALA A 110 -1.80 -10.76 -4.36
CA ALA A 110 -1.47 -11.33 -5.65
C ALA A 110 -1.51 -10.33 -6.83
N SER A 111 -1.93 -9.08 -6.61
CA SER A 111 -2.03 -8.08 -7.66
C SER A 111 -1.17 -6.84 -7.36
N SER A 112 -1.78 -5.81 -6.79
CA SER A 112 -1.16 -4.50 -6.66
C SER A 112 0.04 -4.46 -5.71
N PHE A 113 0.05 -5.27 -4.64
CA PHE A 113 1.07 -5.16 -3.61
C PHE A 113 2.49 -5.33 -4.15
N PHE A 114 2.76 -6.36 -4.95
CA PHE A 114 4.09 -6.64 -5.50
C PHE A 114 4.42 -5.91 -6.80
N MET A 115 3.56 -5.00 -7.26
CA MET A 115 3.80 -4.25 -8.50
C MET A 115 4.61 -2.97 -8.28
N HIS A 116 4.87 -2.60 -7.03
CA HIS A 116 5.63 -1.40 -6.67
C HIS A 116 7.14 -1.60 -6.86
N ASP A 117 7.87 -0.48 -6.93
CA ASP A 117 9.33 -0.52 -7.04
C ASP A 117 9.99 -0.97 -5.73
N PHE A 118 9.38 -0.60 -4.60
CA PHE A 118 9.85 -1.01 -3.27
C PHE A 118 8.72 -1.60 -2.45
N ILE A 119 8.99 -2.76 -1.86
CA ILE A 119 8.11 -3.47 -0.93
C ILE A 119 8.70 -3.38 0.47
N ILE A 120 8.05 -2.62 1.34
CA ILE A 120 8.49 -2.35 2.71
C ILE A 120 7.53 -3.04 3.70
N ILE A 121 8.07 -3.75 4.67
CA ILE A 121 7.29 -4.47 5.68
C ILE A 121 7.57 -3.88 7.06
N GLU A 122 6.53 -3.54 7.82
CA GLU A 122 6.64 -3.24 9.25
C GLU A 122 6.69 -4.56 10.04
N SER A 123 7.88 -4.98 10.53
CA SER A 123 8.12 -6.31 11.12
C SER A 123 7.20 -6.66 12.30
N LYS A 124 6.86 -5.68 13.13
CA LYS A 124 6.02 -5.87 14.33
C LYS A 124 4.51 -5.83 14.08
N CYS A 125 4.09 -5.31 12.93
CA CYS A 125 2.67 -5.04 12.64
C CYS A 125 2.08 -6.01 11.63
N VAL A 126 2.92 -6.86 11.02
CA VAL A 126 2.52 -7.66 9.88
C VAL A 126 2.34 -9.11 10.26
N GLU A 127 1.10 -9.55 10.20
CA GLU A 127 0.69 -10.94 10.19
C GLU A 127 -0.10 -11.20 8.90
N ASN A 128 -0.01 -12.42 8.34
CA ASN A 128 -0.76 -12.83 7.16
C ASN A 128 -0.40 -12.03 5.87
N LEU A 129 0.87 -12.07 5.50
CA LEU A 129 1.35 -11.71 4.16
C LEU A 129 1.27 -12.95 3.26
N LEU A 130 0.11 -13.18 2.64
CA LEU A 130 -0.13 -14.42 1.92
C LEU A 130 -1.33 -14.30 0.97
N PHE A 131 -1.29 -15.06 -0.12
CA PHE A 131 -2.44 -15.15 -1.02
C PHE A 131 -3.60 -15.89 -0.35
N SER A 132 -3.33 -17.01 0.29
CA SER A 132 -4.34 -17.87 0.90
C SER A 132 -4.01 -18.17 2.35
N GLY A 133 -4.97 -18.02 3.25
CA GLY A 133 -4.79 -18.26 4.69
C GLY A 133 -4.28 -19.68 4.98
N LYS A 134 -3.48 -19.85 6.03
CA LYS A 134 -2.87 -21.13 6.43
C LYS A 134 -3.88 -22.30 6.41
N ARG A 135 -5.10 -22.06 6.90
CA ARG A 135 -6.15 -23.09 6.91
C ARG A 135 -6.55 -23.56 5.50
N VAL A 136 -6.68 -22.60 4.56
CA VAL A 136 -7.05 -22.94 3.17
C VAL A 136 -5.88 -23.63 2.49
N THR A 137 -4.67 -23.15 2.69
CA THR A 137 -3.44 -23.76 2.17
C THR A 137 -3.28 -25.20 2.69
N ALA A 138 -3.49 -25.42 4.00
CA ALA A 138 -3.44 -26.75 4.61
C ALA A 138 -4.46 -27.73 3.99
N ASN A 139 -5.66 -27.24 3.70
CA ASN A 139 -6.68 -28.07 3.04
C ASN A 139 -6.26 -28.48 1.60
N ILE A 140 -5.63 -27.56 0.87
CA ILE A 140 -5.15 -27.82 -0.50
C ILE A 140 -3.99 -28.83 -0.48
N LEU A 141 -3.06 -28.68 0.46
CA LEU A 141 -1.87 -29.52 0.62
C LEU A 141 -2.17 -30.83 1.34
N LYS A 142 -3.43 -31.07 1.78
CA LYS A 142 -3.85 -32.23 2.57
C LYS A 142 -3.07 -32.43 3.88
N GLY A 143 -2.62 -31.34 4.48
CA GLY A 143 -1.91 -31.35 5.76
C GLY A 143 -1.21 -30.01 6.04
N THR A 144 -0.83 -29.82 7.29
CA THR A 144 -0.09 -28.62 7.74
C THR A 144 1.41 -28.80 7.64
N ASP A 145 1.90 -30.03 7.57
CA ASP A 145 3.32 -30.38 7.67
C ASP A 145 4.17 -29.87 6.50
N GLN A 146 3.51 -29.51 5.39
CA GLN A 146 4.16 -28.93 4.20
C GLN A 146 4.19 -27.39 4.23
N ILE A 147 3.58 -26.76 5.23
CA ILE A 147 3.54 -25.32 5.36
C ILE A 147 4.71 -24.89 6.25
N PRO A 148 5.65 -24.07 5.74
CA PRO A 148 6.74 -23.55 6.55
C PRO A 148 6.22 -22.77 7.76
N ASP A 149 6.92 -22.81 8.88
CA ASP A 149 6.56 -22.10 10.12
C ASP A 149 6.49 -20.57 9.89
N ASP A 150 7.38 -20.06 9.05
CA ASP A 150 7.47 -18.64 8.68
C ASP A 150 6.51 -18.23 7.53
N PHE A 151 5.64 -19.14 7.07
CA PHE A 151 4.67 -18.85 6.00
C PHE A 151 3.74 -17.69 6.36
N GLY A 152 3.73 -16.67 5.52
CA GLY A 152 2.91 -15.46 5.69
C GLY A 152 3.40 -14.52 6.79
N THR A 153 4.65 -14.65 7.21
CA THR A 153 5.33 -13.73 8.14
C THR A 153 6.30 -12.82 7.40
N ALA A 154 6.70 -11.71 8.03
CA ALA A 154 7.69 -10.80 7.45
C ALA A 154 9.02 -11.52 7.14
N PRO A 155 9.61 -12.33 8.04
CA PRO A 155 10.80 -13.11 7.73
C PRO A 155 10.64 -14.07 6.56
N GLY A 156 9.49 -14.75 6.44
CA GLY A 156 9.22 -15.66 5.34
C GLY A 156 9.15 -14.97 3.99
N VAL A 157 8.51 -13.80 3.93
CA VAL A 157 8.41 -12.99 2.70
C VAL A 157 9.78 -12.42 2.32
N MET A 158 10.57 -11.96 3.28
CA MET A 158 11.95 -11.49 3.04
C MET A 158 12.83 -12.62 2.52
N LYS A 159 12.77 -13.80 3.13
CA LYS A 159 13.54 -14.98 2.72
C LYS A 159 13.20 -15.43 1.30
N SER A 160 11.96 -15.27 0.88
CA SER A 160 11.53 -15.58 -0.49
C SER A 160 11.91 -14.52 -1.52
N GLY A 161 12.52 -13.40 -1.13
CA GLY A 161 12.90 -12.31 -2.03
C GLY A 161 11.73 -11.48 -2.55
N LEU A 162 10.56 -11.58 -1.92
CA LEU A 162 9.36 -10.85 -2.33
C LEU A 162 9.23 -9.46 -1.69
N ALA A 163 10.09 -9.13 -0.73
CA ALA A 163 10.15 -7.82 -0.14
C ALA A 163 11.59 -7.32 -0.05
N ASP A 164 11.75 -6.01 -0.06
CA ASP A 164 13.05 -5.36 -0.14
C ASP A 164 13.57 -4.93 1.24
N ILE A 165 12.68 -4.45 2.11
CA ILE A 165 13.05 -3.84 3.38
C ILE A 165 12.08 -4.25 4.48
N THR A 166 12.63 -4.57 5.65
CA THR A 166 11.86 -4.70 6.89
C THR A 166 12.22 -3.55 7.83
N LEU A 167 11.21 -2.85 8.35
CA LEU A 167 11.38 -1.77 9.32
C LEU A 167 10.96 -2.23 10.70
N GLU A 168 11.81 -1.99 11.70
CA GLU A 168 11.51 -2.28 13.09
C GLU A 168 10.60 -1.22 13.73
N SER A 169 10.63 0.00 13.19
CA SER A 169 9.84 1.12 13.67
C SER A 169 9.21 1.90 12.52
N ARG A 170 7.93 2.22 12.67
CA ARG A 170 7.22 3.11 11.74
C ARG A 170 7.87 4.50 11.61
N LYS A 171 8.64 4.93 12.61
CA LYS A 171 9.35 6.21 12.57
C LYS A 171 10.41 6.27 11.46
N GLU A 172 10.96 5.11 11.07
CA GLU A 172 11.96 4.98 10.00
C GLU A 172 11.35 5.11 8.61
N LEU A 173 10.03 4.94 8.48
CA LEU A 173 9.34 4.86 7.19
C LEU A 173 9.52 6.14 6.36
N LYS A 174 9.37 7.31 6.98
CA LYS A 174 9.53 8.62 6.32
C LYS A 174 10.91 8.76 5.69
N GLU A 175 11.95 8.52 6.48
CA GLU A 175 13.35 8.64 6.05
C GLU A 175 13.68 7.63 4.93
N THR A 176 13.22 6.39 5.10
CA THR A 176 13.40 5.32 4.11
C THR A 176 12.79 5.69 2.76
N ILE A 177 11.54 6.17 2.74
CA ILE A 177 10.86 6.60 1.50
C ILE A 177 11.64 7.73 0.83
N VAL A 178 12.03 8.76 1.60
CA VAL A 178 12.75 9.92 1.06
C VAL A 178 14.08 9.51 0.45
N LYS A 179 14.85 8.68 1.15
CA LYS A 179 16.15 8.18 0.67
C LYS A 179 16.00 7.40 -0.63
N LEU A 180 15.08 6.45 -0.68
CA LEU A 180 14.85 5.61 -1.86
C LEU A 180 14.30 6.42 -3.05
N ALA A 181 13.36 7.35 -2.81
CA ALA A 181 12.82 8.22 -3.85
C ALA A 181 13.92 9.10 -4.46
N ASN A 182 14.79 9.71 -3.63
CA ASN A 182 15.90 10.53 -4.12
C ASN A 182 16.89 9.73 -4.98
N ILE A 183 17.17 8.46 -4.63
CA ILE A 183 18.01 7.59 -5.45
C ILE A 183 17.40 7.40 -6.86
N ILE A 184 16.11 7.08 -6.95
CA ILE A 184 15.44 6.90 -8.27
C ILE A 184 15.38 8.23 -9.03
N LEU A 185 15.03 9.31 -8.36
CA LEU A 185 14.90 10.65 -8.97
C LEU A 185 16.25 11.29 -9.27
N LYS A 186 17.37 10.65 -8.89
CA LYS A 186 18.75 11.16 -9.03
C LYS A 186 18.91 12.57 -8.42
N ARG A 187 18.27 12.80 -7.27
CA ARG A 187 18.40 14.03 -6.50
C ARG A 187 19.47 13.84 -5.42
N GLU A 188 20.31 14.87 -5.20
CA GLU A 188 21.19 14.90 -4.05
C GLU A 188 20.35 15.03 -2.77
N GLU A 189 20.80 14.42 -1.67
CA GLU A 189 20.14 14.54 -0.36
C GLU A 189 20.15 16.03 0.05
N SER A 190 19.02 16.71 -0.08
CA SER A 190 18.88 18.04 0.50
C SER A 190 18.88 17.88 2.01
N LYS A 191 19.68 18.67 2.72
CA LYS A 191 19.60 18.77 4.18
C LYS A 191 18.19 19.23 4.52
N THR A 192 17.38 18.29 5.01
CA THR A 192 15.99 18.53 5.40
C THR A 192 15.95 19.51 6.56
N THR A 193 15.44 20.71 6.33
CA THR A 193 14.90 21.52 7.42
C THR A 193 13.58 20.88 7.84
N ASP A 194 13.57 20.30 9.04
CA ASP A 194 12.34 19.81 9.69
C ASP A 194 11.44 21.01 10.04
N GLU A 195 10.67 21.48 9.09
CA GLU A 195 9.46 22.25 9.42
C GLU A 195 8.34 21.23 9.71
N ALA A 196 8.21 20.91 10.99
CA ALA A 196 7.14 20.10 11.50
C ALA A 196 5.79 20.80 11.26
N TYR A 197 4.88 20.13 10.57
CA TYR A 197 3.47 20.51 10.57
C TYR A 197 2.89 20.28 11.96
N GLU A 198 2.74 21.33 12.75
CA GLU A 198 2.28 21.27 14.15
C GLU A 198 0.75 21.21 14.31
N ASN A 199 -0.05 21.24 13.23
CA ASN A 199 -1.49 21.38 13.41
C ASN A 199 -2.31 20.31 12.68
N PRO A 200 -2.99 19.36 13.42
CA PRO A 200 -3.88 18.36 12.83
C PRO A 200 -5.13 18.93 12.14
N GLU A 201 -5.46 20.21 12.36
CA GLU A 201 -6.65 20.84 11.78
C GLU A 201 -6.50 21.23 10.30
N ASP A 202 -5.28 21.40 9.80
CA ASP A 202 -5.02 21.71 8.40
C ASP A 202 -5.32 20.53 7.46
N PHE A 203 -5.33 19.29 7.98
CA PHE A 203 -5.73 18.10 7.23
C PHE A 203 -7.22 18.07 6.85
N LYS A 204 -8.09 18.78 7.57
CA LYS A 204 -9.53 18.78 7.30
C LYS A 204 -9.92 19.66 6.11
N LYS A 205 -9.15 20.68 5.78
CA LYS A 205 -9.46 21.63 4.69
C LYS A 205 -9.17 21.06 3.30
N THR A 206 -8.13 20.23 3.15
CA THR A 206 -7.76 19.65 1.85
C THR A 206 -8.62 18.46 1.46
N ALA A 207 -9.21 17.74 2.41
CA ALA A 207 -10.09 16.60 2.12
C ALA A 207 -11.50 17.01 1.61
N SER A 208 -11.91 18.28 1.80
CA SER A 208 -13.25 18.76 1.43
C SER A 208 -13.34 19.29 -0.01
N THR A 209 -12.21 19.51 -0.68
CA THR A 209 -12.18 20.07 -2.05
C THR A 209 -12.01 19.02 -3.15
N ALA A 210 -11.97 17.73 -2.80
CA ALA A 210 -11.87 16.60 -3.73
C ALA A 210 -13.16 15.75 -3.79
N SER A 211 -14.33 16.39 -3.61
CA SER A 211 -15.65 15.76 -3.79
C SER A 211 -16.19 15.98 -5.21
#